data_6534821e726ebdfcd0bb8ef6c5d164b5
#
_entry.id   6534821e726ebdfcd0bb8ef6c5d164b5
#
_cell.length_a   1.000
_cell.length_b   1.000
_cell.length_c   1.000
_cell.angle_alpha   90.00
_cell.angle_beta   90.00
_cell.angle_gamma   90.00
#
_symmetry.space_group_name_H-M   'P 1'
#
loop_
_entity.id
_entity.type
_entity.pdbx_description
1 polymer ?
#
loop_
_entity_poly.entity_id
_entity_poly.type
_entity_poly.pdbx_seq_one_letter_code
_entity_poly.pdbx_strand_id
1 'polypeptide(L)'
;MFIALEGVDGSGKSTLCAILAKKLGATPYSTPPKKYLSFRERVDIDASPEEHYRFYRDGIYDASKEIEAIIANNGKVISDRYWLSTYTYHQVMGVQVAINDFSHIIMPTITIILSVSNDVQINRIMRRGMTAGDRRMLDRQQ
;
A
#
# COMPACT_ATOMS: atom_id res chain seq x y z
N MET A 1 -8.25 16.05 -5.58
CA MET A 1 -8.64 14.68 -6.01
C MET A 1 -7.60 13.71 -5.52
N PHE A 2 -8.03 12.66 -4.82
CA PHE A 2 -7.15 11.60 -4.32
C PHE A 2 -7.67 10.22 -4.78
N ILE A 3 -6.85 9.46 -5.53
CA ILE A 3 -7.16 8.10 -5.99
C ILE A 3 -6.18 7.13 -5.35
N ALA A 4 -6.69 6.06 -4.73
CA ALA A 4 -5.88 4.96 -4.23
C ALA A 4 -6.01 3.74 -5.14
N LEU A 5 -4.89 3.13 -5.49
CA LEU A 5 -4.81 1.86 -6.21
C LEU A 5 -4.52 0.75 -5.22
N GLU A 6 -5.39 -0.22 -5.13
CA GLU A 6 -5.29 -1.35 -4.20
C GLU A 6 -5.24 -2.67 -4.96
N GLY A 7 -4.84 -3.73 -4.31
CA GLY A 7 -4.78 -5.06 -4.90
C GLY A 7 -3.49 -5.81 -4.57
N VAL A 8 -3.44 -7.07 -4.99
CA VAL A 8 -2.33 -7.99 -4.70
C VAL A 8 -1.02 -7.56 -5.36
N ASP A 9 0.11 -8.06 -4.86
CA ASP A 9 1.40 -7.86 -5.50
C ASP A 9 1.40 -8.47 -6.92
N GLY A 10 2.07 -7.79 -7.86
CA GLY A 10 2.06 -8.20 -9.27
C GLY A 10 0.80 -7.80 -10.06
N SER A 11 -0.20 -7.14 -9.44
CA SER A 11 -1.42 -6.72 -10.15
C SER A 11 -1.23 -5.54 -11.11
N GLY A 12 -0.09 -4.83 -11.05
CA GLY A 12 0.23 -3.72 -11.95
C GLY A 12 -0.04 -2.32 -11.38
N LYS A 13 -0.28 -2.20 -10.09
CA LYS A 13 -0.56 -0.93 -9.40
C LYS A 13 0.47 0.15 -9.69
N SER A 14 1.76 -0.14 -9.52
CA SER A 14 2.83 0.86 -9.69
C SER A 14 2.89 1.38 -11.13
N THR A 15 2.70 0.50 -12.12
CA THR A 15 2.64 0.88 -13.53
C THR A 15 1.42 1.77 -13.81
N LEU A 16 0.25 1.38 -13.32
CA LEU A 16 -0.98 2.16 -13.50
C LEU A 16 -0.89 3.50 -12.75
N CYS A 17 -0.30 3.53 -11.56
CA CYS A 17 -0.07 4.74 -10.79
C CYS A 17 0.73 5.76 -11.59
N ALA A 18 1.85 5.35 -12.17
CA ALA A 18 2.70 6.21 -13.00
C ALA A 18 1.96 6.75 -14.24
N ILE A 19 1.21 5.89 -14.93
CA ILE A 19 0.44 6.25 -16.13
C ILE A 19 -0.67 7.26 -15.78
N LEU A 20 -1.47 6.98 -14.75
CA LEU A 20 -2.56 7.86 -14.32
C LEU A 20 -2.04 9.19 -13.80
N ALA A 21 -0.98 9.17 -12.98
CA ALA A 21 -0.37 10.39 -12.47
C ALA A 21 0.06 11.32 -13.61
N LYS A 22 0.74 10.78 -14.63
CA LYS A 22 1.13 11.55 -15.82
C LYS A 22 -0.07 12.08 -16.59
N LYS A 23 -1.10 11.24 -16.83
CA LYS A 23 -2.28 11.64 -17.62
C LYS A 23 -3.13 12.70 -16.93
N LEU A 24 -3.23 12.66 -15.61
CA LEU A 24 -4.10 13.55 -14.83
C LEU A 24 -3.37 14.75 -14.22
N GLY A 25 -2.06 14.86 -14.46
CA GLY A 25 -1.24 15.89 -13.83
C GLY A 25 -1.27 15.76 -12.30
N ALA A 26 -1.20 14.53 -11.80
CA ALA A 26 -1.24 14.21 -10.38
C ALA A 26 0.14 13.82 -9.85
N THR A 27 0.33 13.98 -8.55
CA THR A 27 1.52 13.50 -7.84
C THR A 27 1.40 11.99 -7.62
N PRO A 28 2.34 11.17 -8.14
CA PRO A 28 2.39 9.77 -7.79
C PRO A 28 2.87 9.63 -6.34
N TYR A 29 2.20 8.76 -5.59
CA TYR A 29 2.51 8.50 -4.19
C TYR A 29 2.60 6.99 -3.95
N SER A 30 3.31 6.56 -2.93
CA SER A 30 3.32 5.16 -2.50
C SER A 30 3.39 5.06 -0.98
N THR A 31 2.73 4.06 -0.42
CA THR A 31 2.78 3.79 1.02
C THR A 31 3.62 2.54 1.33
N PRO A 32 4.36 2.54 2.41
CA PRO A 32 4.58 3.66 3.34
C PRO A 32 5.43 4.78 2.72
N PRO A 33 5.41 6.00 3.29
CA PRO A 33 6.23 7.13 2.82
C PRO A 33 7.72 6.82 2.76
N LYS A 34 8.48 7.56 1.94
CA LYS A 34 9.92 7.31 1.71
C LYS A 34 10.77 7.19 2.98
N LYS A 35 10.45 7.96 4.03
CA LYS A 35 11.16 7.90 5.32
C LYS A 35 11.07 6.56 6.04
N TYR A 36 10.09 5.72 5.67
CA TYR A 36 9.91 4.38 6.22
C TYR A 36 10.75 3.32 5.48
N LEU A 37 11.21 3.61 4.27
CA LEU A 37 11.85 2.61 3.40
C LEU A 37 13.14 2.04 3.97
N SER A 38 13.92 2.84 4.73
CA SER A 38 15.16 2.39 5.38
C SER A 38 14.93 1.34 6.47
N PHE A 39 13.74 1.29 7.06
CA PHE A 39 13.38 0.33 8.11
C PHE A 39 12.52 -0.81 7.61
N ARG A 40 11.90 -0.64 6.43
CA ARG A 40 10.88 -1.54 5.90
C ARG A 40 11.37 -2.98 5.79
N GLU A 41 12.54 -3.22 5.20
CA GLU A 41 13.06 -4.57 4.99
C GLU A 41 13.22 -5.32 6.32
N ARG A 42 13.79 -4.65 7.33
CA ARG A 42 13.94 -5.21 8.67
C ARG A 42 12.59 -5.53 9.31
N VAL A 43 11.63 -4.63 9.19
CA VAL A 43 10.27 -4.84 9.72
C VAL A 43 9.58 -6.00 9.00
N ASP A 44 9.71 -6.08 7.68
CA ASP A 44 9.13 -7.16 6.88
C ASP A 44 9.73 -8.55 7.23
N ILE A 45 10.98 -8.60 7.72
CA ILE A 45 11.66 -9.85 8.09
C ILE A 45 11.43 -10.20 9.56
N ASP A 46 11.70 -9.28 10.49
CA ASP A 46 11.90 -9.55 11.90
C ASP A 46 10.72 -9.23 12.81
N ALA A 47 9.81 -8.32 12.38
CA ALA A 47 8.75 -7.83 13.26
C ALA A 47 7.67 -8.88 13.53
N SER A 48 7.14 -8.89 14.75
CA SER A 48 5.89 -9.59 15.06
C SER A 48 4.72 -9.03 14.21
N PRO A 49 3.61 -9.78 14.03
CA PRO A 49 2.45 -9.28 13.29
C PRO A 49 1.94 -7.93 13.79
N GLU A 50 1.92 -7.72 15.11
CA GLU A 50 1.46 -6.48 15.75
C GLU A 50 2.43 -5.32 15.54
N GLU A 51 3.74 -5.56 15.60
CA GLU A 51 4.76 -4.55 15.30
C GLU A 51 4.76 -4.16 13.83
N HIS A 52 4.61 -5.13 12.94
CA HIS A 52 4.45 -4.94 11.52
C HIS A 52 3.22 -4.09 11.22
N TYR A 53 2.08 -4.39 11.87
CA TYR A 53 0.87 -3.59 11.74
C TYR A 53 1.08 -2.14 12.18
N ARG A 54 1.65 -1.92 13.36
CA ARG A 54 1.93 -0.57 13.88
C ARG A 54 2.78 0.25 12.92
N PHE A 55 3.84 -0.35 12.40
CA PHE A 55 4.72 0.31 11.42
C PHE A 55 3.96 0.76 10.17
N TYR A 56 3.17 -0.11 9.57
CA TYR A 56 2.41 0.23 8.36
C TYR A 56 1.24 1.18 8.65
N ARG A 57 0.55 1.03 9.77
CA ARG A 57 -0.49 1.95 10.22
C ARG A 57 0.06 3.37 10.40
N ASP A 58 1.16 3.51 11.11
CA ASP A 58 1.80 4.80 11.34
C ASP A 58 2.29 5.42 10.02
N GLY A 59 2.75 4.58 9.09
CA GLY A 59 3.05 4.97 7.70
C GLY A 59 1.82 5.53 6.97
N ILE A 60 0.62 4.97 7.18
CA ILE A 60 -0.62 5.50 6.62
C ILE A 60 -0.99 6.85 7.25
N TYR A 61 -0.81 7.02 8.56
CA TYR A 61 -1.07 8.31 9.24
C TYR A 61 -0.19 9.43 8.69
N ASP A 62 1.08 9.15 8.49
CA ASP A 62 2.00 10.12 7.91
C ASP A 62 1.70 10.39 6.42
N ALA A 63 1.39 9.35 5.66
CA ALA A 63 0.94 9.49 4.27
C ALA A 63 -0.32 10.35 4.15
N SER A 64 -1.28 10.17 5.06
CA SER A 64 -2.51 10.99 5.10
C SER A 64 -2.18 12.48 5.22
N LYS A 65 -1.31 12.86 6.15
CA LYS A 65 -0.91 14.27 6.35
C LYS A 65 -0.20 14.85 5.11
N GLU A 66 0.68 14.06 4.50
CA GLU A 66 1.38 14.48 3.28
C GLU A 66 0.41 14.66 2.10
N ILE A 67 -0.54 13.73 1.94
CA ILE A 67 -1.58 13.79 0.89
C ILE A 67 -2.53 14.97 1.14
N GLU A 68 -2.96 15.20 2.39
CA GLU A 68 -3.78 16.35 2.76
C GLU A 68 -3.11 17.68 2.38
N ALA A 69 -1.82 17.81 2.65
CA ALA A 69 -1.07 19.01 2.27
C ALA A 69 -1.02 19.24 0.75
N ILE A 70 -0.89 18.17 -0.05
CA ILE A 70 -0.94 18.26 -1.52
C ILE A 70 -2.33 18.68 -1.98
N ILE A 71 -3.39 18.07 -1.44
CA ILE A 71 -4.78 18.37 -1.81
C ILE A 71 -5.18 19.79 -1.40
N ALA A 72 -4.76 20.25 -0.23
CA ALA A 72 -5.01 21.62 0.25
C ALA A 72 -4.41 22.69 -0.68
N ASN A 73 -3.34 22.37 -1.38
CA ASN A 73 -2.71 23.19 -2.40
C ASN A 73 -3.25 22.93 -3.82
N ASN A 74 -4.51 22.49 -3.95
CA ASN A 74 -5.17 22.16 -5.21
C ASN A 74 -4.49 21.06 -6.04
N GLY A 75 -3.61 20.27 -5.43
CA GLY A 75 -2.95 19.14 -6.06
C GLY A 75 -3.89 17.94 -6.23
N LYS A 76 -3.39 16.99 -7.00
CA LYS A 76 -4.03 15.67 -7.20
C LYS A 76 -3.05 14.59 -6.82
N VAL A 77 -3.52 13.50 -6.24
CA VAL A 77 -2.67 12.38 -5.81
C VAL A 77 -3.20 11.06 -6.36
N ILE A 78 -2.30 10.23 -6.88
CA ILE A 78 -2.55 8.82 -7.18
C ILE A 78 -1.62 8.01 -6.28
N SER A 79 -2.16 7.19 -5.38
CA SER A 79 -1.36 6.36 -4.48
C SER A 79 -1.32 4.90 -4.92
N ASP A 80 -0.12 4.34 -4.96
CA ASP A 80 0.11 2.90 -5.03
C ASP A 80 0.01 2.35 -3.61
N ARG A 81 -1.11 1.73 -3.30
CA ARG A 81 -1.60 1.31 -1.98
C ARG A 81 -1.96 2.49 -1.05
N TYR A 82 -2.82 2.19 -0.10
CA TYR A 82 -3.18 3.05 1.01
C TYR A 82 -3.67 2.21 2.20
N TRP A 83 -4.62 2.70 2.97
CA TRP A 83 -5.09 2.09 4.21
C TRP A 83 -5.71 0.69 4.03
N LEU A 84 -6.40 0.43 2.92
CA LEU A 84 -7.11 -0.84 2.71
C LEU A 84 -6.15 -2.02 2.60
N SER A 85 -5.00 -1.84 1.94
CA SER A 85 -3.93 -2.86 1.93
C SER A 85 -3.42 -3.15 3.34
N THR A 86 -3.18 -2.12 4.15
CA THR A 86 -2.72 -2.29 5.54
C THR A 86 -3.77 -3.01 6.38
N TYR A 87 -5.04 -2.59 6.26
CA TYR A 87 -6.15 -3.20 6.97
C TYR A 87 -6.30 -4.69 6.65
N THR A 88 -6.46 -5.03 5.37
CA THR A 88 -6.74 -6.40 4.93
C THR A 88 -5.56 -7.34 5.15
N TYR A 89 -4.34 -6.89 4.86
CA TYR A 89 -3.13 -7.70 5.03
C TYR A 89 -2.95 -8.14 6.49
N HIS A 90 -3.11 -7.22 7.44
CA HIS A 90 -2.89 -7.53 8.85
C HIS A 90 -4.03 -8.35 9.47
N GLN A 91 -5.25 -8.25 8.95
CA GLN A 91 -6.32 -9.18 9.33
C GLN A 91 -5.97 -10.62 8.93
N VAL A 92 -5.42 -10.83 7.72
CA VAL A 92 -4.93 -12.14 7.27
C VAL A 92 -3.75 -12.62 8.13
N MET A 93 -2.94 -11.70 8.65
CA MET A 93 -1.87 -12.01 9.60
C MET A 93 -2.38 -12.38 11.01
N GLY A 94 -3.68 -12.29 11.27
CA GLY A 94 -4.28 -12.59 12.57
C GLY A 94 -4.24 -11.42 13.56
N VAL A 95 -3.85 -10.23 13.11
CA VAL A 95 -3.89 -9.02 13.94
C VAL A 95 -5.33 -8.55 14.08
N GLN A 96 -5.74 -8.16 15.27
CA GLN A 96 -7.04 -7.53 15.48
C GLN A 96 -6.99 -6.06 15.06
N VAL A 97 -7.28 -5.82 13.78
CA VAL A 97 -7.28 -4.48 13.20
C VAL A 97 -8.68 -3.88 13.29
N ALA A 98 -8.82 -2.74 13.97
CA ALA A 98 -10.07 -2.03 14.04
C ALA A 98 -10.21 -1.06 12.85
N ILE A 99 -11.38 -1.03 12.21
CA ILE A 99 -11.66 -0.06 11.13
C ILE A 99 -11.51 1.38 11.63
N ASN A 100 -11.80 1.62 12.91
CA ASN A 100 -11.69 2.93 13.56
C ASN A 100 -10.25 3.44 13.65
N ASP A 101 -9.24 2.58 13.51
CA ASP A 101 -7.83 3.01 13.45
C ASP A 101 -7.58 3.95 12.25
N PHE A 102 -8.45 3.90 11.25
CA PHE A 102 -8.35 4.72 10.04
C PHE A 102 -9.44 5.82 9.95
N SER A 103 -10.15 6.11 11.04
CA SER A 103 -11.26 7.07 11.03
C SER A 103 -10.84 8.53 10.83
N HIS A 104 -9.57 8.85 11.07
CA HIS A 104 -9.03 10.22 11.05
C HIS A 104 -8.04 10.50 9.91
N ILE A 105 -7.96 9.58 8.94
CA ILE A 105 -7.16 9.80 7.74
C ILE A 105 -7.98 10.41 6.61
N ILE A 106 -7.32 11.10 5.66
CA ILE A 106 -7.99 11.52 4.43
C ILE A 106 -8.42 10.29 3.63
N MET A 107 -9.69 10.21 3.28
CA MET A 107 -10.20 9.10 2.48
C MET A 107 -10.02 9.38 0.99
N PRO A 108 -9.66 8.36 0.17
CA PRO A 108 -9.61 8.51 -1.28
C PRO A 108 -10.98 8.91 -1.83
N THR A 109 -10.98 9.82 -2.82
CA THR A 109 -12.17 10.13 -3.63
C THR A 109 -12.63 8.89 -4.40
N ILE A 110 -11.64 8.08 -4.87
CA ILE A 110 -11.87 6.83 -5.60
C ILE A 110 -10.84 5.82 -5.11
N THR A 111 -11.28 4.60 -4.83
CA THR A 111 -10.41 3.44 -4.64
C THR A 111 -10.59 2.47 -5.79
N ILE A 112 -9.52 2.13 -6.49
CA ILE A 112 -9.51 1.18 -7.59
C ILE A 112 -8.80 -0.08 -7.14
N ILE A 113 -9.51 -1.21 -7.14
CA ILE A 113 -8.96 -2.51 -6.78
C ILE A 113 -8.56 -3.25 -8.07
N LEU A 114 -7.25 -3.52 -8.21
CA LEU A 114 -6.72 -4.28 -9.32
C LEU A 114 -6.65 -5.76 -8.95
N SER A 115 -7.24 -6.60 -9.77
CA SER A 115 -7.13 -8.06 -9.67
C SER A 115 -6.49 -8.64 -10.93
N VAL A 116 -5.77 -9.74 -10.76
CA VAL A 116 -5.20 -10.55 -11.85
C VAL A 116 -5.34 -12.01 -11.46
N SER A 117 -5.29 -12.92 -12.45
CA SER A 117 -5.24 -14.35 -12.15
C SER A 117 -3.96 -14.71 -11.39
N ASN A 118 -4.00 -15.78 -10.60
CA ASN A 118 -2.85 -16.25 -9.82
C ASN A 118 -1.64 -16.52 -10.70
N ASP A 119 -1.82 -17.10 -11.87
CA ASP A 119 -0.72 -17.38 -12.81
C ASP A 119 -0.02 -16.11 -13.28
N VAL A 120 -0.79 -15.07 -13.61
CA VAL A 120 -0.24 -13.77 -14.00
C VAL A 120 0.50 -13.12 -12.83
N GLN A 121 -0.07 -13.19 -11.63
CA GLN A 121 0.54 -12.67 -10.42
C GLN A 121 1.90 -13.32 -10.14
N ILE A 122 1.93 -14.65 -10.07
CA ILE A 122 3.14 -15.43 -9.79
C ILE A 122 4.22 -15.14 -10.85
N ASN A 123 3.88 -15.20 -12.14
CA ASN A 123 4.81 -14.91 -13.21
C ASN A 123 5.43 -13.51 -13.12
N ARG A 124 4.63 -12.49 -12.75
CA ARG A 124 5.13 -11.12 -12.60
C ARG A 124 6.03 -10.97 -11.37
N ILE A 125 5.68 -11.59 -10.24
CA ILE A 125 6.51 -11.60 -9.02
C ILE A 125 7.85 -12.28 -9.29
N MET A 126 7.84 -13.44 -9.94
CA MET A 126 9.05 -14.18 -10.29
C MET A 126 9.99 -13.39 -11.20
N ARG A 127 9.44 -12.68 -12.21
CA ARG A 127 10.23 -11.84 -13.13
C ARG A 127 10.90 -10.64 -12.47
N ARG A 128 10.26 -10.00 -11.50
CA ARG A 128 10.83 -8.84 -10.79
C ARG A 128 11.75 -9.24 -9.62
N GLY A 129 11.74 -10.50 -9.22
CA GLY A 129 12.35 -10.98 -7.99
C GLY A 129 11.40 -10.86 -6.77
N MET A 130 11.47 -11.84 -5.87
CA MET A 130 10.66 -11.89 -4.66
C MET A 130 11.21 -10.96 -3.58
N THR A 131 10.35 -10.11 -3.03
CA THR A 131 10.65 -9.29 -1.85
C THR A 131 10.46 -10.09 -0.55
N ALA A 132 10.92 -9.56 0.59
CA ALA A 132 10.63 -10.14 1.90
C ALA A 132 9.12 -10.21 2.19
N GLY A 133 8.37 -9.18 1.79
CA GLY A 133 6.91 -9.17 1.91
C GLY A 133 6.22 -10.25 1.08
N ASP A 134 6.68 -10.50 -0.16
CA ASP A 134 6.15 -11.57 -1.01
C ASP A 134 6.35 -12.95 -0.36
N ARG A 135 7.54 -13.21 0.20
CA ARG A 135 7.85 -14.48 0.89
C ARG A 135 6.96 -14.67 2.10
N ARG A 136 6.81 -13.63 2.93
CA ARG A 136 5.94 -13.67 4.12
C ARG A 136 4.48 -14.01 3.80
N MET A 137 3.99 -13.59 2.63
CA MET A 137 2.63 -13.93 2.17
C MET A 137 2.52 -15.37 1.69
N LEU A 138 3.50 -15.86 0.95
CA LEU A 138 3.48 -17.23 0.38
C LEU A 138 3.61 -18.29 1.48
N ASP A 139 4.44 -18.07 2.49
CA ASP A 139 4.63 -18.99 3.62
C ASP A 139 3.34 -19.23 4.44
N ARG A 140 2.35 -18.35 4.31
CA ARG A 140 1.06 -18.46 5.01
C ARG A 140 -0.05 -19.10 4.19
N GLN A 141 0.16 -19.31 2.90
CA GLN A 141 -0.79 -19.99 2.00
C GLN A 141 -0.56 -21.51 1.94
N GLN A 142 0.49 -22.01 2.61
CA GLN A 142 0.76 -23.43 2.83
C GLN A 142 0.25 -23.89 4.19
#